data_38db35b84eb54cc92406e8e67191dc45
#
_entry.id   38db35b84eb54cc92406e8e67191dc45
#
_cell.length_a   1.000
_cell.length_b   1.000
_cell.length_c   1.000
_cell.angle_alpha   90.00
_cell.angle_beta   90.00
_cell.angle_gamma   90.00
#
_symmetry.space_group_name_H-M   'P 1'
#
loop_
_entity.id
_entity.type
_entity.pdbx_description
1 polymer ?
#
loop_
_entity_poly.entity_id
_entity_poly.type
_entity_poly.pdbx_seq_one_letter_code
_entity_poly.pdbx_strand_id
1 'polypeptide(L)'
;MEDKILKIENFYAGYGSLEVLKNINIEIEKNKITAFMGPSGCGKTTLIRCINRMHELNKEAYHKGEIYLEGESIFKMEPVILRRKVGMVFQKPNPFPHLTIYENVLAGYIINGIKLKKEERDRIVEENLKKVALWDEVKDKLYSRGTHLSGGQQQRLCIARTLALNPEILLLDEPTSSLDPKSTVEIERLLEKLKENVTIIIVTHNISQASRIADYVAFIYLGELVEYGKAEKIFTSPENKITEEYLSGKFG
;
A
#
# COMPACT_ATOMS: atom_id res chain seq x y z
N MET A 1 -7.77 16.60 17.51
CA MET A 1 -7.08 15.29 17.58
C MET A 1 -7.10 14.76 16.16
N GLU A 2 -5.93 14.37 15.62
CA GLU A 2 -5.90 13.73 14.30
C GLU A 2 -6.64 12.40 14.40
N ASP A 3 -7.43 12.09 13.37
CA ASP A 3 -8.29 10.90 13.36
C ASP A 3 -7.43 9.68 12.98
N LYS A 4 -7.38 8.67 13.86
CA LYS A 4 -6.60 7.44 13.65
C LYS A 4 -7.46 6.40 12.97
N ILE A 5 -6.98 5.85 11.85
CA ILE A 5 -7.71 4.81 11.11
C ILE A 5 -7.25 3.40 11.46
N LEU A 6 -5.94 3.23 11.72
CA LEU A 6 -5.34 1.94 12.03
C LEU A 6 -4.53 2.03 13.32
N LYS A 7 -4.68 1.03 14.20
CA LYS A 7 -3.89 0.87 15.41
C LYS A 7 -3.32 -0.53 15.48
N ILE A 8 -2.03 -0.63 15.76
CA ILE A 8 -1.32 -1.89 15.96
C ILE A 8 -0.80 -1.91 17.39
N GLU A 9 -1.09 -2.98 18.14
CA GLU A 9 -0.76 -3.10 19.56
C GLU A 9 -0.03 -4.41 19.86
N ASN A 10 1.15 -4.30 20.45
CA ASN A 10 1.98 -5.43 20.92
C ASN A 10 2.07 -6.54 19.86
N PHE A 11 2.28 -6.14 18.59
CA PHE A 11 2.15 -7.04 17.48
C PHE A 11 3.47 -7.73 17.14
N TYR A 12 3.41 -9.05 17.05
CA TYR A 12 4.49 -9.94 16.63
C TYR A 12 4.00 -10.78 15.47
N ALA A 13 4.85 -11.07 14.50
CA ALA A 13 4.53 -12.00 13.43
C ALA A 13 5.77 -12.67 12.86
N GLY A 14 5.57 -13.86 12.30
CA GLY A 14 6.65 -14.62 11.71
C GLY A 14 6.17 -15.83 10.91
N TYR A 15 7.12 -16.69 10.56
CA TYR A 15 6.88 -17.89 9.77
C TYR A 15 7.68 -19.06 10.37
N GLY A 16 7.02 -20.14 10.75
CA GLY A 16 7.63 -21.27 11.45
C GLY A 16 8.34 -20.81 12.74
N SER A 17 9.64 -21.03 12.84
CA SER A 17 10.45 -20.57 13.98
C SER A 17 11.03 -19.16 13.81
N LEU A 18 10.88 -18.52 12.65
CA LEU A 18 11.42 -17.20 12.38
C LEU A 18 10.45 -16.10 12.80
N GLU A 19 10.78 -15.36 13.84
CA GLU A 19 10.09 -14.14 14.24
C GLU A 19 10.59 -12.97 13.40
N VAL A 20 9.70 -12.37 12.59
CA VAL A 20 10.03 -11.29 11.65
C VAL A 20 9.67 -9.93 12.23
N LEU A 21 8.54 -9.83 12.92
CA LEU A 21 8.04 -8.59 13.55
C LEU A 21 8.02 -8.77 15.06
N LYS A 22 8.50 -7.76 15.78
CA LYS A 22 8.71 -7.80 17.22
C LYS A 22 8.11 -6.57 17.88
N ASN A 23 7.05 -6.77 18.66
CA ASN A 23 6.42 -5.73 19.49
C ASN A 23 6.12 -4.43 18.74
N ILE A 24 5.55 -4.52 17.55
CA ILE A 24 5.15 -3.34 16.79
C ILE A 24 3.97 -2.66 17.48
N ASN A 25 4.15 -1.37 17.78
CA ASN A 25 3.11 -0.48 18.33
C ASN A 25 3.08 0.79 17.51
N ILE A 26 1.99 1.05 16.78
CA ILE A 26 1.85 2.22 15.91
C ILE A 26 0.39 2.58 15.69
N GLU A 27 0.10 3.87 15.58
CA GLU A 27 -1.19 4.40 15.16
C GLU A 27 -1.02 5.20 13.86
N ILE A 28 -1.84 4.89 12.85
CA ILE A 28 -1.78 5.50 11.53
C ILE A 28 -2.86 6.56 11.37
N GLU A 29 -2.45 7.74 10.94
CA GLU A 29 -3.34 8.88 10.69
C GLU A 29 -4.20 8.66 9.44
N LYS A 30 -5.50 9.00 9.55
CA LYS A 30 -6.45 8.95 8.41
C LYS A 30 -6.09 10.00 7.35
N ASN A 31 -6.26 9.63 6.08
CA ASN A 31 -6.04 10.52 4.93
C ASN A 31 -4.63 11.15 4.92
N LYS A 32 -3.63 10.37 5.28
CA LYS A 32 -2.21 10.72 5.23
C LYS A 32 -1.41 9.63 4.53
N ILE A 33 -0.21 9.98 4.09
CA ILE A 33 0.78 9.02 3.59
C ILE A 33 1.75 8.70 4.72
N THR A 34 1.75 7.44 5.17
CA THR A 34 2.77 6.91 6.08
C THR A 34 3.75 6.04 5.31
N ALA A 35 5.03 6.42 5.33
CA ALA A 35 6.08 5.62 4.72
C ALA A 35 6.70 4.66 5.75
N PHE A 36 6.67 3.35 5.46
CA PHE A 36 7.42 2.34 6.19
C PHE A 36 8.80 2.20 5.55
N MET A 37 9.84 2.60 6.27
CA MET A 37 11.22 2.66 5.81
C MET A 37 12.14 1.74 6.61
N GLY A 38 13.28 1.42 6.05
CA GLY A 38 14.33 0.60 6.68
C GLY A 38 15.03 -0.31 5.68
N PRO A 39 16.09 -1.02 6.09
CA PRO A 39 16.87 -1.92 5.23
C PRO A 39 16.02 -3.05 4.63
N SER A 40 16.53 -3.67 3.57
CA SER A 40 15.91 -4.86 2.99
C SER A 40 15.85 -5.99 4.02
N GLY A 41 14.72 -6.72 4.06
CA GLY A 41 14.54 -7.84 4.98
C GLY A 41 14.18 -7.48 6.43
N CYS A 42 14.01 -6.19 6.78
CA CYS A 42 13.68 -5.80 8.16
C CYS A 42 12.21 -5.99 8.57
N GLY A 43 11.34 -6.54 7.70
CA GLY A 43 9.95 -6.88 8.04
C GLY A 43 8.86 -5.98 7.46
N LYS A 44 9.18 -4.91 6.70
CA LYS A 44 8.20 -3.95 6.15
C LYS A 44 7.08 -4.61 5.32
N THR A 45 7.46 -5.41 4.34
CA THR A 45 6.50 -6.16 3.49
C THR A 45 5.67 -7.14 4.32
N THR A 46 6.27 -7.77 5.34
CA THR A 46 5.53 -8.63 6.27
C THR A 46 4.49 -7.83 7.04
N LEU A 47 4.85 -6.65 7.54
CA LEU A 47 3.94 -5.80 8.31
C LEU A 47 2.71 -5.38 7.47
N ILE A 48 2.91 -4.87 6.24
CA ILE A 48 1.76 -4.50 5.41
C ILE A 48 0.91 -5.71 5.00
N ARG A 49 1.52 -6.90 4.83
CA ARG A 49 0.77 -8.15 4.59
C ARG A 49 0.00 -8.62 5.82
N CYS A 50 0.44 -8.29 7.02
CA CYS A 50 -0.33 -8.54 8.24
C CYS A 50 -1.56 -7.62 8.32
N ILE A 51 -1.46 -6.36 7.92
CA ILE A 51 -2.56 -5.38 7.95
C ILE A 51 -3.76 -5.85 7.11
N ASN A 52 -3.54 -6.51 5.98
CA ASN A 52 -4.63 -7.06 5.14
C ASN A 52 -4.79 -8.59 5.25
N ARG A 53 -4.13 -9.21 6.21
CA ARG A 53 -4.15 -10.65 6.48
C ARG A 53 -3.68 -11.52 5.30
N MET A 54 -2.82 -10.96 4.41
CA MET A 54 -2.21 -11.77 3.34
C MET A 54 -1.07 -12.66 3.85
N HIS A 55 -0.47 -12.36 4.99
CA HIS A 55 0.52 -13.25 5.62
C HIS A 55 -0.06 -14.65 5.91
N GLU A 56 -1.35 -14.75 6.25
CA GLU A 56 -2.06 -16.00 6.53
C GLU A 56 -2.15 -16.96 5.31
N LEU A 57 -1.83 -16.48 4.09
CA LEU A 57 -1.74 -17.36 2.92
C LEU A 57 -0.54 -18.32 3.01
N ASN A 58 0.45 -18.02 3.85
CA ASN A 58 1.50 -18.96 4.20
C ASN A 58 1.03 -19.81 5.41
N LYS A 59 1.06 -21.12 5.27
CA LYS A 59 0.60 -22.07 6.31
C LYS A 59 1.43 -22.02 7.60
N GLU A 60 2.67 -21.56 7.52
CA GLU A 60 3.57 -21.43 8.67
C GLU A 60 3.49 -20.03 9.33
N ALA A 61 2.65 -19.13 8.79
CA ALA A 61 2.50 -17.81 9.35
C ALA A 61 1.82 -17.84 10.72
N TYR A 62 2.34 -17.03 11.63
CA TYR A 62 1.73 -16.78 12.93
C TYR A 62 1.77 -15.30 13.27
N HIS A 63 0.91 -14.89 14.19
CA HIS A 63 0.95 -13.56 14.80
C HIS A 63 0.52 -13.63 16.27
N LYS A 64 0.89 -12.60 17.03
CA LYS A 64 0.41 -12.28 18.38
C LYS A 64 0.16 -10.78 18.47
N GLY A 65 -0.70 -10.36 19.38
CA GLY A 65 -1.12 -8.97 19.50
C GLY A 65 -2.29 -8.66 18.57
N GLU A 66 -2.61 -7.38 18.42
CA GLU A 66 -3.83 -6.95 17.72
C GLU A 66 -3.55 -5.86 16.69
N ILE A 67 -4.35 -5.87 15.64
CA ILE A 67 -4.45 -4.78 14.65
C ILE A 67 -5.92 -4.39 14.58
N TYR A 68 -6.19 -3.09 14.75
CA TYR A 68 -7.54 -2.54 14.70
C TYR A 68 -7.67 -1.60 13.49
N LEU A 69 -8.74 -1.79 12.72
CA LEU A 69 -9.18 -0.87 11.67
C LEU A 69 -10.43 -0.16 12.17
N GLU A 70 -10.39 1.16 12.30
CA GLU A 70 -11.50 1.96 12.85
C GLU A 70 -12.05 1.42 14.20
N GLY A 71 -11.16 0.90 15.04
CA GLY A 71 -11.50 0.35 16.37
C GLY A 71 -11.96 -1.11 16.38
N GLU A 72 -12.15 -1.75 15.23
CA GLU A 72 -12.51 -3.16 15.12
C GLU A 72 -11.27 -4.03 14.82
N SER A 73 -11.08 -5.13 15.56
CA SER A 73 -9.98 -6.08 15.29
C SER A 73 -10.12 -6.70 13.90
N ILE A 74 -9.08 -6.56 13.07
CA ILE A 74 -9.07 -7.13 11.71
C ILE A 74 -9.15 -8.67 11.73
N PHE A 75 -8.76 -9.31 12.83
CA PHE A 75 -8.79 -10.77 12.97
C PHE A 75 -10.20 -11.31 13.23
N LYS A 76 -11.14 -10.43 13.60
CA LYS A 76 -12.58 -10.77 13.73
C LYS A 76 -13.36 -10.55 12.44
N MET A 77 -12.77 -9.81 11.46
CA MET A 77 -13.40 -9.58 10.17
C MET A 77 -13.22 -10.78 9.24
N GLU A 78 -14.18 -11.01 8.37
CA GLU A 78 -14.00 -11.92 7.24
C GLU A 78 -12.90 -11.40 6.31
N PRO A 79 -11.90 -12.23 5.89
CA PRO A 79 -10.76 -11.76 5.09
C PRO A 79 -11.15 -11.07 3.79
N VAL A 80 -12.25 -11.48 3.16
CA VAL A 80 -12.74 -10.86 1.92
C VAL A 80 -13.25 -9.44 2.19
N ILE A 81 -13.94 -9.22 3.31
CA ILE A 81 -14.44 -7.90 3.71
C ILE A 81 -13.26 -6.99 4.06
N LEU A 82 -12.32 -7.48 4.87
CA LEU A 82 -11.10 -6.73 5.21
C LEU A 82 -10.33 -6.29 3.95
N ARG A 83 -10.09 -7.20 3.01
CA ARG A 83 -9.32 -6.90 1.78
C ARG A 83 -10.04 -5.97 0.80
N ARG A 84 -11.33 -5.76 0.96
CA ARG A 84 -12.05 -4.68 0.25
C ARG A 84 -11.81 -3.33 0.88
N LYS A 85 -11.71 -3.27 2.22
CA LYS A 85 -11.40 -2.04 2.98
C LYS A 85 -9.90 -1.68 2.92
N VAL A 86 -9.03 -2.69 2.88
CA VAL A 86 -7.57 -2.54 2.90
C VAL A 86 -7.00 -3.14 1.62
N GLY A 87 -6.94 -2.31 0.58
CA GLY A 87 -6.43 -2.71 -0.73
C GLY A 87 -4.90 -2.76 -0.78
N MET A 88 -4.34 -3.59 -1.65
CA MET A 88 -2.89 -3.74 -1.78
C MET A 88 -2.44 -3.70 -3.25
N VAL A 89 -1.37 -2.96 -3.48
CA VAL A 89 -0.63 -2.90 -4.76
C VAL A 89 0.78 -3.44 -4.51
N PHE A 90 1.20 -4.34 -5.37
CA PHE A 90 2.46 -5.06 -5.24
C PHE A 90 3.61 -4.33 -5.94
N GLN A 91 4.83 -4.69 -5.56
CA GLN A 91 6.07 -4.16 -6.10
C GLN A 91 6.15 -4.30 -7.64
N LYS A 92 5.85 -5.49 -8.16
CA LYS A 92 5.76 -5.71 -9.61
C LYS A 92 4.33 -5.50 -10.07
N PRO A 93 4.10 -4.68 -11.11
CA PRO A 93 2.78 -4.57 -11.72
C PRO A 93 2.24 -5.95 -12.07
N ASN A 94 1.00 -6.21 -11.65
CA ASN A 94 0.37 -7.51 -11.83
C ASN A 94 -1.07 -7.40 -12.37
N PRO A 95 -1.29 -6.75 -13.52
CA PRO A 95 -2.60 -6.81 -14.14
C PRO A 95 -2.95 -8.28 -14.44
N PHE A 96 -4.22 -8.64 -14.29
CA PHE A 96 -4.66 -9.99 -14.63
C PHE A 96 -4.47 -10.23 -16.13
N PRO A 97 -3.63 -11.20 -16.55
CA PRO A 97 -3.16 -11.31 -17.93
C PRO A 97 -4.25 -11.69 -18.94
N HIS A 98 -5.31 -12.33 -18.46
CA HIS A 98 -6.42 -12.75 -19.31
C HIS A 98 -7.53 -11.69 -19.42
N LEU A 99 -7.46 -10.65 -18.59
CA LEU A 99 -8.45 -9.58 -18.54
C LEU A 99 -8.02 -8.37 -19.36
N THR A 100 -8.99 -7.71 -19.96
CA THR A 100 -8.84 -6.42 -20.61
C THR A 100 -8.53 -5.31 -19.59
N ILE A 101 -8.17 -4.11 -20.04
CA ILE A 101 -8.01 -2.94 -19.15
C ILE A 101 -9.32 -2.69 -18.40
N TYR A 102 -10.45 -2.70 -19.11
CA TYR A 102 -11.78 -2.55 -18.54
C TYR A 102 -12.09 -3.57 -17.45
N GLU A 103 -11.87 -4.85 -17.73
CA GLU A 103 -12.13 -5.95 -16.79
C GLU A 103 -11.14 -5.95 -15.62
N ASN A 104 -9.89 -5.52 -15.82
CA ASN A 104 -8.93 -5.36 -14.74
C ASN A 104 -9.42 -4.37 -13.69
N VAL A 105 -9.97 -3.22 -14.08
CA VAL A 105 -10.55 -2.26 -13.13
C VAL A 105 -11.72 -2.88 -12.38
N LEU A 106 -12.56 -3.65 -13.04
CA LEU A 106 -13.74 -4.29 -12.45
C LEU A 106 -13.45 -5.63 -11.75
N ALA A 107 -12.21 -6.10 -11.76
CA ALA A 107 -11.87 -7.45 -11.30
C ALA A 107 -12.34 -7.74 -9.86
N GLY A 108 -12.29 -6.76 -8.96
CA GLY A 108 -12.78 -6.91 -7.60
C GLY A 108 -14.28 -7.21 -7.53
N TYR A 109 -15.08 -6.62 -8.40
CA TYR A 109 -16.53 -6.90 -8.50
C TYR A 109 -16.78 -8.26 -9.13
N ILE A 110 -16.04 -8.59 -10.21
CA ILE A 110 -16.19 -9.86 -10.93
C ILE A 110 -15.88 -11.04 -10.01
N ILE A 111 -14.75 -10.99 -9.31
CA ILE A 111 -14.28 -12.09 -8.43
C ILE A 111 -15.24 -12.28 -7.23
N ASN A 112 -15.82 -11.20 -6.72
CA ASN A 112 -16.79 -11.26 -5.62
C ASN A 112 -18.24 -11.54 -6.09
N GLY A 113 -18.46 -11.79 -7.38
CA GLY A 113 -19.79 -12.11 -7.92
C GLY A 113 -20.79 -10.94 -7.86
N ILE A 114 -20.29 -9.70 -7.71
CA ILE A 114 -21.13 -8.50 -7.62
C ILE A 114 -21.61 -8.11 -9.02
N LYS A 115 -22.90 -8.20 -9.23
CA LYS A 115 -23.53 -7.85 -10.52
C LYS A 115 -23.77 -6.34 -10.57
N LEU A 116 -23.17 -5.66 -11.55
CA LEU A 116 -23.34 -4.26 -11.84
C LEU A 116 -24.06 -4.08 -13.19
N LYS A 117 -24.90 -3.05 -13.32
CA LYS A 117 -25.44 -2.62 -14.61
C LYS A 117 -24.32 -2.06 -15.49
N LYS A 118 -24.56 -2.03 -16.81
CA LYS A 118 -23.54 -1.56 -17.77
C LYS A 118 -23.10 -0.12 -17.46
N GLU A 119 -24.04 0.76 -17.21
CA GLU A 119 -23.80 2.17 -16.91
C GLU A 119 -22.96 2.37 -15.63
N GLU A 120 -23.17 1.53 -14.62
CA GLU A 120 -22.37 1.55 -13.38
C GLU A 120 -20.94 1.07 -13.64
N ARG A 121 -20.78 0.00 -14.44
CA ARG A 121 -19.45 -0.51 -14.82
C ARG A 121 -18.67 0.54 -15.59
N ASP A 122 -19.29 1.16 -16.60
CA ASP A 122 -18.65 2.17 -17.43
C ASP A 122 -18.20 3.36 -16.58
N ARG A 123 -19.06 3.83 -15.65
CA ARG A 123 -18.74 4.90 -14.71
C ARG A 123 -17.57 4.52 -13.79
N ILE A 124 -17.60 3.35 -13.16
CA ILE A 124 -16.52 2.89 -12.27
C ILE A 124 -15.19 2.84 -13.01
N VAL A 125 -15.18 2.32 -14.23
CA VAL A 125 -13.95 2.22 -15.04
C VAL A 125 -13.42 3.61 -15.39
N GLU A 126 -14.26 4.49 -15.91
CA GLU A 126 -13.86 5.84 -16.29
C GLU A 126 -13.35 6.64 -15.08
N GLU A 127 -14.11 6.67 -13.98
CA GLU A 127 -13.73 7.40 -12.77
C GLU A 127 -12.39 6.92 -12.19
N ASN A 128 -12.17 5.61 -12.09
CA ASN A 128 -10.94 5.09 -11.52
C ASN A 128 -9.73 5.21 -12.45
N LEU A 129 -9.91 5.09 -13.76
CA LEU A 129 -8.83 5.39 -14.71
C LEU A 129 -8.50 6.89 -14.74
N LYS A 130 -9.47 7.79 -14.54
CA LYS A 130 -9.23 9.23 -14.38
C LYS A 130 -8.49 9.54 -13.09
N LYS A 131 -8.89 8.92 -11.96
CA LYS A 131 -8.18 9.09 -10.66
C LYS A 131 -6.69 8.80 -10.78
N VAL A 132 -6.30 7.79 -11.58
CA VAL A 132 -4.90 7.41 -11.77
C VAL A 132 -4.25 8.05 -13.01
N ALA A 133 -4.86 9.07 -13.59
CA ALA A 133 -4.39 9.77 -14.80
C ALA A 133 -4.04 8.82 -15.97
N LEU A 134 -4.80 7.72 -16.13
CA LEU A 134 -4.60 6.73 -17.19
C LEU A 134 -5.69 6.80 -18.27
N TRP A 135 -6.84 7.42 -18.00
CA TRP A 135 -8.00 7.45 -18.88
C TRP A 135 -7.67 7.90 -20.31
N ASP A 136 -7.03 9.06 -20.46
CA ASP A 136 -6.76 9.64 -21.77
C ASP A 136 -5.77 8.81 -22.61
N GLU A 137 -4.95 7.98 -21.96
CA GLU A 137 -4.01 7.08 -22.63
C GLU A 137 -4.66 5.77 -23.09
N VAL A 138 -5.81 5.38 -22.51
CA VAL A 138 -6.38 4.04 -22.73
C VAL A 138 -7.84 4.02 -23.15
N LYS A 139 -8.57 5.15 -23.13
CA LYS A 139 -10.01 5.21 -23.43
C LYS A 139 -10.40 4.59 -24.76
N ASP A 140 -9.53 4.68 -25.79
CA ASP A 140 -9.76 4.12 -27.11
C ASP A 140 -9.35 2.65 -27.25
N LYS A 141 -8.76 2.06 -26.18
CA LYS A 141 -8.28 0.66 -26.16
C LYS A 141 -8.64 -0.10 -24.89
N LEU A 142 -9.75 0.24 -24.24
CA LEU A 142 -10.20 -0.36 -22.99
C LEU A 142 -10.35 -1.87 -23.03
N TYR A 143 -10.65 -2.43 -24.21
CA TYR A 143 -10.82 -3.87 -24.44
C TYR A 143 -9.52 -4.59 -24.85
N SER A 144 -8.39 -3.87 -24.91
CA SER A 144 -7.08 -4.47 -25.04
C SER A 144 -6.62 -5.07 -23.70
N ARG A 145 -5.73 -6.07 -23.74
CA ARG A 145 -5.19 -6.69 -22.52
C ARG A 145 -4.38 -5.69 -21.69
N GLY A 146 -4.57 -5.72 -20.37
CA GLY A 146 -3.82 -4.88 -19.44
C GLY A 146 -2.31 -5.08 -19.49
N THR A 147 -1.86 -6.28 -19.86
CA THR A 147 -0.43 -6.63 -20.03
C THR A 147 0.25 -5.97 -21.22
N HIS A 148 -0.49 -5.40 -22.16
CA HIS A 148 0.10 -4.68 -23.31
C HIS A 148 0.47 -3.22 -22.97
N LEU A 149 0.18 -2.77 -21.78
CA LEU A 149 0.56 -1.44 -21.27
C LEU A 149 2.03 -1.40 -20.87
N SER A 150 2.64 -0.20 -20.84
CA SER A 150 3.97 0.00 -20.25
C SER A 150 3.98 -0.29 -18.74
N GLY A 151 5.15 -0.50 -18.15
CA GLY A 151 5.26 -0.80 -16.72
C GLY A 151 4.57 0.24 -15.82
N GLY A 152 4.77 1.53 -16.05
CA GLY A 152 4.11 2.61 -15.32
C GLY A 152 2.60 2.63 -15.54
N GLN A 153 2.13 2.38 -16.78
CA GLN A 153 0.69 2.25 -17.07
C GLN A 153 0.08 1.03 -16.38
N GLN A 154 0.78 -0.11 -16.37
CA GLN A 154 0.33 -1.31 -15.66
C GLN A 154 0.22 -1.06 -14.15
N GLN A 155 1.18 -0.35 -13.56
CA GLN A 155 1.13 0.00 -12.14
C GLN A 155 -0.06 0.91 -11.82
N ARG A 156 -0.29 1.94 -12.64
CA ARG A 156 -1.48 2.80 -12.51
C ARG A 156 -2.79 2.00 -12.70
N LEU A 157 -2.82 1.03 -13.61
CA LEU A 157 -3.96 0.13 -13.77
C LEU A 157 -4.18 -0.73 -12.50
N CYS A 158 -3.12 -1.24 -11.87
CA CYS A 158 -3.23 -1.98 -10.61
C CYS A 158 -3.75 -1.10 -9.46
N ILE A 159 -3.33 0.17 -9.42
CA ILE A 159 -3.86 1.15 -8.46
C ILE A 159 -5.36 1.41 -8.75
N ALA A 160 -5.75 1.65 -10.02
CA ALA A 160 -7.15 1.86 -10.43
C ALA A 160 -8.03 0.66 -10.04
N ARG A 161 -7.56 -0.56 -10.28
CA ARG A 161 -8.23 -1.81 -9.89
C ARG A 161 -8.49 -1.85 -8.37
N THR A 162 -7.51 -1.45 -7.59
CA THR A 162 -7.62 -1.46 -6.13
C THR A 162 -8.58 -0.37 -5.64
N LEU A 163 -8.49 0.84 -6.19
CA LEU A 163 -9.35 1.98 -5.85
C LEU A 163 -10.82 1.77 -6.26
N ALA A 164 -11.09 0.93 -7.26
CA ALA A 164 -12.45 0.67 -7.74
C ALA A 164 -13.37 0.08 -6.65
N LEU A 165 -12.81 -0.55 -5.63
CA LEU A 165 -13.55 -1.06 -4.46
C LEU A 165 -13.72 -0.01 -3.34
N ASN A 166 -13.27 1.23 -3.55
CA ASN A 166 -13.28 2.33 -2.57
C ASN A 166 -12.69 1.91 -1.21
N PRO A 167 -11.42 1.47 -1.17
CA PRO A 167 -10.78 1.07 0.07
C PRO A 167 -10.58 2.26 1.02
N GLU A 168 -10.56 1.98 2.31
CA GLU A 168 -10.23 2.95 3.38
C GLU A 168 -8.71 3.15 3.50
N ILE A 169 -7.95 2.07 3.23
CA ILE A 169 -6.48 2.07 3.24
C ILE A 169 -5.96 1.47 1.94
N LEU A 170 -4.96 2.14 1.34
CA LEU A 170 -4.19 1.65 0.20
C LEU A 170 -2.78 1.30 0.67
N LEU A 171 -2.45 0.02 0.63
CA LEU A 171 -1.11 -0.50 0.91
C LEU A 171 -0.32 -0.59 -0.40
N LEU A 172 0.89 -0.04 -0.41
CA LEU A 172 1.78 -0.03 -1.57
C LEU A 172 3.13 -0.64 -1.18
N ASP A 173 3.47 -1.77 -1.77
CA ASP A 173 4.76 -2.45 -1.54
C ASP A 173 5.75 -2.04 -2.62
N GLU A 174 6.64 -1.09 -2.33
CA GLU A 174 7.67 -0.55 -3.25
C GLU A 174 7.14 -0.24 -4.66
N PRO A 175 6.06 0.55 -4.83
CA PRO A 175 5.28 0.62 -6.07
C PRO A 175 6.02 1.21 -7.27
N THR A 176 7.20 1.78 -7.07
CA THR A 176 7.98 2.47 -8.11
C THR A 176 9.36 1.85 -8.36
N SER A 177 9.75 0.82 -7.60
CA SER A 177 11.10 0.25 -7.64
C SER A 177 11.50 -0.35 -9.00
N SER A 178 10.53 -0.76 -9.81
CA SER A 178 10.74 -1.32 -11.15
C SER A 178 10.37 -0.36 -12.29
N LEU A 179 10.13 0.92 -11.99
CA LEU A 179 9.67 1.92 -12.95
C LEU A 179 10.79 2.88 -13.34
N ASP A 180 10.65 3.47 -14.52
CA ASP A 180 11.48 4.57 -14.96
C ASP A 180 11.23 5.86 -14.15
N PRO A 181 12.17 6.84 -14.15
CA PRO A 181 12.04 8.04 -13.34
C PRO A 181 10.79 8.87 -13.65
N LYS A 182 10.34 8.94 -14.91
CA LYS A 182 9.14 9.69 -15.29
C LYS A 182 7.90 9.04 -14.70
N SER A 183 7.74 7.73 -14.86
CA SER A 183 6.64 6.97 -14.27
C SER A 183 6.63 7.04 -12.75
N THR A 184 7.82 7.07 -12.11
CA THR A 184 7.95 7.26 -10.65
C THR A 184 7.35 8.59 -10.21
N VAL A 185 7.71 9.70 -10.87
CA VAL A 185 7.17 11.03 -10.55
C VAL A 185 5.65 11.09 -10.77
N GLU A 186 5.14 10.43 -11.83
CA GLU A 186 3.70 10.35 -12.08
C GLU A 186 2.97 9.63 -10.95
N ILE A 187 3.51 8.52 -10.44
CA ILE A 187 2.95 7.78 -9.30
C ILE A 187 3.02 8.64 -8.02
N GLU A 188 4.13 9.30 -7.74
CA GLU A 188 4.26 10.18 -6.56
C GLU A 188 3.18 11.27 -6.54
N ARG A 189 3.01 12.00 -7.65
CA ARG A 189 1.97 13.03 -7.80
C ARG A 189 0.55 12.45 -7.66
N LEU A 190 0.36 11.23 -8.14
CA LEU A 190 -0.89 10.52 -7.97
C LEU A 190 -1.19 10.24 -6.49
N LEU A 191 -0.22 9.71 -5.74
CA LEU A 191 -0.39 9.39 -4.33
C LEU A 191 -0.70 10.64 -3.50
N GLU A 192 -0.06 11.79 -3.78
CA GLU A 192 -0.34 13.07 -3.13
C GLU A 192 -1.80 13.51 -3.29
N LYS A 193 -2.41 13.27 -4.47
CA LYS A 193 -3.83 13.58 -4.71
C LYS A 193 -4.75 12.55 -4.04
N LEU A 194 -4.38 11.28 -4.07
CA LEU A 194 -5.21 10.21 -3.54
C LEU A 194 -5.34 10.27 -2.02
N LYS A 195 -4.32 10.77 -1.29
CA LYS A 195 -4.35 10.84 0.19
C LYS A 195 -5.49 11.70 0.74
N GLU A 196 -6.08 12.59 -0.06
CA GLU A 196 -7.25 13.38 0.35
C GLU A 196 -8.48 12.51 0.63
N ASN A 197 -8.56 11.32 0.00
CA ASN A 197 -9.73 10.45 0.04
C ASN A 197 -9.45 9.03 0.54
N VAL A 198 -8.18 8.61 0.62
CA VAL A 198 -7.77 7.28 1.05
C VAL A 198 -6.49 7.38 1.87
N THR A 199 -6.41 6.65 2.97
CA THR A 199 -5.17 6.56 3.75
C THR A 199 -4.16 5.70 2.99
N ILE A 200 -2.91 6.13 2.95
CA ILE A 200 -1.86 5.44 2.19
C ILE A 200 -0.75 4.98 3.13
N ILE A 201 -0.41 3.70 3.04
CA ILE A 201 0.79 3.14 3.67
C ILE A 201 1.70 2.64 2.55
N ILE A 202 2.87 3.25 2.41
CA ILE A 202 3.84 2.91 1.38
C ILE A 202 5.11 2.31 2.01
N VAL A 203 5.50 1.13 1.54
CA VAL A 203 6.83 0.59 1.80
C VAL A 203 7.78 1.13 0.76
N THR A 204 8.88 1.70 1.18
CA THR A 204 9.96 2.13 0.29
C THR A 204 11.31 2.12 1.00
N HIS A 205 12.36 1.79 0.26
CA HIS A 205 13.75 1.97 0.69
C HIS A 205 14.36 3.25 0.10
N ASN A 206 13.62 3.98 -0.74
CA ASN A 206 14.07 5.23 -1.35
C ASN A 206 13.77 6.42 -0.44
N ILE A 207 14.82 6.88 0.28
CA ILE A 207 14.76 8.01 1.21
C ILE A 207 14.23 9.26 0.51
N SER A 208 14.73 9.57 -0.69
CA SER A 208 14.31 10.75 -1.44
C SER A 208 12.84 10.70 -1.85
N GLN A 209 12.30 9.53 -2.17
CA GLN A 209 10.87 9.35 -2.44
C GLN A 209 10.04 9.62 -1.18
N ALA A 210 10.38 8.95 -0.08
CA ALA A 210 9.64 9.13 1.17
C ALA A 210 9.67 10.59 1.65
N SER A 211 10.81 11.29 1.53
CA SER A 211 10.92 12.69 1.94
C SER A 211 10.06 13.66 1.10
N ARG A 212 9.74 13.29 -0.15
CA ARG A 212 8.88 14.12 -1.01
C ARG A 212 7.39 13.93 -0.73
N ILE A 213 6.95 12.69 -0.43
CA ILE A 213 5.51 12.37 -0.45
C ILE A 213 4.93 12.01 0.92
N ALA A 214 5.75 11.58 1.90
CA ALA A 214 5.24 11.10 3.17
C ALA A 214 4.86 12.26 4.12
N ASP A 215 3.72 12.12 4.80
CA ASP A 215 3.34 12.96 5.93
C ASP A 215 3.96 12.41 7.23
N TYR A 216 4.04 11.06 7.34
CA TYR A 216 4.62 10.34 8.48
C TYR A 216 5.61 9.28 8.01
N VAL A 217 6.60 8.98 8.84
CA VAL A 217 7.59 7.93 8.60
C VAL A 217 7.64 7.00 9.79
N ALA A 218 7.58 5.69 9.51
CA ALA A 218 7.85 4.62 10.46
C ALA A 218 9.16 3.92 10.04
N PHE A 219 10.21 4.10 10.82
CA PHE A 219 11.49 3.45 10.57
C PHE A 219 11.53 2.09 11.28
N ILE A 220 11.70 1.02 10.49
CA ILE A 220 11.69 -0.36 10.96
C ILE A 220 13.08 -0.96 10.77
N TYR A 221 13.61 -1.58 11.83
CA TYR A 221 14.91 -2.24 11.82
C TYR A 221 14.85 -3.55 12.61
N LEU A 222 15.35 -4.64 12.04
CA LEU A 222 15.37 -5.99 12.63
C LEU A 222 14.02 -6.45 13.22
N GLY A 223 12.93 -6.04 12.57
CA GLY A 223 11.57 -6.39 12.98
C GLY A 223 10.94 -5.47 14.02
N GLU A 224 11.64 -4.46 14.48
CA GLU A 224 11.18 -3.51 15.49
C GLU A 224 10.88 -2.13 14.89
N LEU A 225 9.87 -1.44 15.42
CA LEU A 225 9.62 -0.03 15.12
C LEU A 225 10.60 0.82 15.95
N VAL A 226 11.61 1.37 15.29
CA VAL A 226 12.69 2.13 15.94
C VAL A 226 12.26 3.58 16.17
N GLU A 227 11.58 4.19 15.19
CA GLU A 227 11.12 5.57 15.29
C GLU A 227 9.89 5.77 14.42
N TYR A 228 8.94 6.60 14.92
CA TYR A 228 7.74 6.99 14.19
C TYR A 228 7.40 8.46 14.46
N GLY A 229 7.13 9.22 13.42
CA GLY A 229 6.79 10.63 13.57
C GLY A 229 6.50 11.33 12.24
N LYS A 230 6.29 12.64 12.31
CA LYS A 230 6.12 13.48 11.12
C LYS A 230 7.37 13.38 10.23
N ALA A 231 7.16 13.24 8.94
CA ALA A 231 8.25 13.08 7.96
C ALA A 231 9.27 14.21 8.05
N GLU A 232 8.82 15.46 8.15
CA GLU A 232 9.70 16.61 8.30
C GLU A 232 10.68 16.45 9.47
N LYS A 233 10.19 16.00 10.65
CA LYS A 233 11.02 15.80 11.84
C LYS A 233 12.01 14.64 11.63
N ILE A 234 11.54 13.50 11.15
CA ILE A 234 12.39 12.31 10.95
C ILE A 234 13.51 12.60 9.95
N PHE A 235 13.24 13.29 8.85
CA PHE A 235 14.25 13.58 7.83
C PHE A 235 15.23 14.71 8.18
N THR A 236 14.87 15.60 9.11
CA THR A 236 15.72 16.73 9.49
C THR A 236 16.43 16.56 10.83
N SER A 237 15.76 15.92 11.79
CA SER A 237 16.25 15.78 13.16
C SER A 237 15.69 14.51 13.81
N PRO A 238 16.11 13.32 13.34
CA PRO A 238 15.70 12.06 13.95
C PRO A 238 16.19 11.99 15.41
N GLU A 239 15.39 11.40 16.28
CA GLU A 239 15.74 11.22 17.69
C GLU A 239 16.59 9.96 17.93
N ASN A 240 16.42 8.96 17.06
CA ASN A 240 17.14 7.69 17.18
C ASN A 240 18.38 7.67 16.30
N LYS A 241 19.51 7.34 16.91
CA LYS A 241 20.80 7.26 16.21
C LYS A 241 20.80 6.27 15.04
N ILE A 242 20.09 5.15 15.15
CA ILE A 242 19.99 4.16 14.07
C ILE A 242 19.26 4.76 12.87
N THR A 243 18.21 5.55 13.11
CA THR A 243 17.49 6.30 12.05
C THR A 243 18.43 7.30 11.38
N GLU A 244 19.21 8.07 12.15
CA GLU A 244 20.17 9.04 11.63
C GLU A 244 21.26 8.38 10.75
N GLU A 245 21.83 7.28 11.20
CA GLU A 245 22.81 6.50 10.45
C GLU A 245 22.25 5.97 9.14
N TYR A 246 21.00 5.46 9.15
CA TYR A 246 20.31 5.01 7.93
C TYR A 246 20.08 6.16 6.94
N LEU A 247 19.57 7.28 7.41
CA LEU A 247 19.26 8.44 6.55
C LEU A 247 20.52 9.10 5.98
N SER A 248 21.63 9.07 6.72
CA SER A 248 22.94 9.60 6.27
C SER A 248 23.72 8.64 5.35
N GLY A 249 23.19 7.45 5.05
CA GLY A 249 23.87 6.43 4.24
C GLY A 249 25.09 5.78 4.93
N LYS A 250 25.23 5.95 6.23
CA LYS A 250 26.30 5.34 7.04
C LYS A 250 25.93 3.95 7.57
N PHE A 251 24.80 3.45 7.12
CA PHE A 251 24.24 2.17 7.53
C PHE A 251 24.90 1.05 6.70
N GLY A 252 25.80 0.28 7.32
CA GLY A 252 26.52 -0.82 6.69
C GLY A 252 27.21 -1.68 7.76
#